data_0b78e60418a038136e5c623d8dfe11fc
#
_entry.id   0b78e60418a038136e5c623d8dfe11fc
#
_cell.length_a   1.000
_cell.length_b   1.000
_cell.length_c   1.000
_cell.angle_alpha   90.00
_cell.angle_beta   90.00
_cell.angle_gamma   90.00
#
_symmetry.space_group_name_H-M   'P 1'
#
loop_
_entity.id
_entity.type
_entity.pdbx_description
1 polymer ?
#
loop_
_entity_poly.entity_id
_entity_poly.type
_entity_poly.pdbx_seq_one_letter_code
_entity_poly.pdbx_strand_id
1 'polypeptide(L)'
;MQEIFWESDKILRESHRKDDPIIAIPCLIRLLYSTGLRITEAISLRNMDVDLKRNILKVGTWNGTKNGEERLVPICNTLKENLQRFIYYRSMLPIKGISDGERPFFIKLNGTAVSSQNAYRWFKKIYTKCGIAYRGERFGPRVHDLRHTMATHSLAKLIREGVDIYAALPLLSACLGHKSLHATEGYVRLTCNEYPELLEKCSSLNNFIYPQKK
;
A
#
# COMPACT_ATOMS: atom_id res chain seq x y z
N MET A 1 5.31 -11.73 -1.35
CA MET A 1 4.25 -11.00 -0.59
C MET A 1 3.48 -11.88 0.38
N GLN A 2 3.08 -13.08 -0.01
CA GLN A 2 2.35 -14.01 0.89
C GLN A 2 3.10 -14.27 2.19
N GLU A 3 4.40 -14.53 2.12
CA GLU A 3 5.25 -14.74 3.28
C GLU A 3 5.31 -13.52 4.22
N ILE A 4 5.41 -12.30 3.66
CA ILE A 4 5.37 -11.06 4.44
C ILE A 4 4.04 -10.93 5.19
N PHE A 5 2.92 -11.25 4.54
CA PHE A 5 1.62 -11.23 5.20
C PHE A 5 1.53 -12.28 6.32
N TRP A 6 2.01 -13.48 6.06
CA TRP A 6 2.01 -14.56 7.05
C TRP A 6 2.89 -14.24 8.26
N GLU A 7 4.13 -13.77 8.03
CA GLU A 7 5.00 -13.34 9.13
C GLU A 7 4.43 -12.13 9.88
N SER A 8 3.75 -11.20 9.17
CA SER A 8 3.08 -10.09 9.85
C SER A 8 1.94 -10.53 10.76
N ASP A 9 1.21 -11.60 10.43
CA ASP A 9 0.13 -12.11 11.27
C ASP A 9 0.67 -12.81 12.52
N LYS A 10 1.86 -13.40 12.45
CA LYS A 10 2.50 -14.07 13.61
C LYS A 10 2.95 -13.09 14.69
N ILE A 11 3.27 -11.83 14.33
CA ILE A 11 3.77 -10.85 15.28
C ILE A 11 2.80 -10.54 16.42
N LEU A 12 1.50 -10.79 16.23
CA LEU A 12 0.47 -10.64 17.26
C LEU A 12 0.77 -11.46 18.53
N ARG A 13 1.61 -12.49 18.41
CA ARG A 13 2.02 -13.36 19.50
C ARG A 13 3.34 -12.95 20.19
N GLU A 14 4.03 -11.91 19.66
CA GLU A 14 5.42 -11.64 20.03
C GLU A 14 5.61 -10.54 21.06
N SER A 15 4.63 -9.67 21.27
CA SER A 15 4.77 -8.55 22.19
C SER A 15 3.43 -8.23 22.85
N HIS A 16 3.51 -7.87 24.13
CA HIS A 16 2.37 -7.43 24.93
C HIS A 16 2.59 -6.02 25.51
N ARG A 17 3.56 -5.27 24.96
CA ARG A 17 3.84 -3.91 25.44
C ARG A 17 2.74 -2.96 24.99
N LYS A 18 2.24 -2.14 25.91
CA LYS A 18 1.15 -1.17 25.65
C LYS A 18 1.47 -0.16 24.56
N ASP A 19 2.72 0.11 24.28
CA ASP A 19 3.19 1.05 23.27
C ASP A 19 3.49 0.39 21.90
N ASP A 20 3.17 -0.90 21.74
CA ASP A 20 3.38 -1.60 20.47
C ASP A 20 2.22 -1.41 19.50
N PRO A 21 2.50 -1.19 18.21
CA PRO A 21 1.50 -1.12 17.15
C PRO A 21 1.07 -2.49 16.62
N ILE A 22 1.28 -3.55 17.39
CA ILE A 22 1.24 -4.94 16.97
C ILE A 22 -0.06 -5.32 16.24
N ILE A 23 -1.21 -4.85 16.72
CA ILE A 23 -2.50 -5.11 16.09
C ILE A 23 -2.68 -4.35 14.76
N ALA A 24 -1.99 -3.22 14.60
CA ALA A 24 -2.12 -2.37 13.43
C ALA A 24 -1.22 -2.82 12.27
N ILE A 25 -0.06 -3.40 12.56
CA ILE A 25 0.97 -3.71 11.56
C ILE A 25 0.48 -4.66 10.45
N PRO A 26 -0.19 -5.80 10.73
CA PRO A 26 -0.66 -6.69 9.68
C PRO A 26 -1.63 -6.03 8.71
N CYS A 27 -2.54 -5.22 9.25
CA CYS A 27 -3.49 -4.47 8.46
C CYS A 27 -2.82 -3.33 7.68
N LEU A 28 -1.89 -2.60 8.29
CA LEU A 28 -1.13 -1.51 7.66
C LEU A 28 -0.30 -2.01 6.46
N ILE A 29 0.35 -3.17 6.59
CA ILE A 29 1.10 -3.78 5.48
C ILE A 29 0.18 -4.08 4.30
N ARG A 30 -0.96 -4.70 4.56
CA ARG A 30 -1.95 -5.03 3.52
C ARG A 30 -2.53 -3.79 2.86
N LEU A 31 -2.82 -2.76 3.66
CA LEU A 31 -3.29 -1.47 3.14
C LEU A 31 -2.25 -0.83 2.23
N LEU A 32 -0.99 -0.74 2.66
CA LEU A 32 0.08 -0.15 1.85
C LEU A 32 0.31 -0.90 0.54
N TYR A 33 0.29 -2.23 0.58
CA TYR A 33 0.44 -3.06 -0.62
C TYR A 33 -0.78 -2.97 -1.55
N SER A 34 -2.00 -2.95 -1.00
CA SER A 34 -3.22 -2.94 -1.83
C SER A 34 -3.52 -1.59 -2.46
N THR A 35 -3.10 -0.49 -1.82
CA THR A 35 -3.45 0.88 -2.23
C THR A 35 -2.28 1.70 -2.77
N GLY A 36 -1.06 1.26 -2.49
CA GLY A 36 0.15 2.01 -2.82
C GLY A 36 0.30 3.34 -2.08
N LEU A 37 -0.40 3.56 -0.99
CA LEU A 37 -0.28 4.78 -0.18
C LEU A 37 1.15 4.96 0.33
N ARG A 38 1.57 6.22 0.51
CA ARG A 38 2.77 6.52 1.29
C ARG A 38 2.53 6.17 2.75
N ILE A 39 3.56 5.74 3.46
CA ILE A 39 3.44 5.40 4.89
C ILE A 39 2.83 6.54 5.70
N THR A 40 3.25 7.78 5.44
CA THR A 40 2.72 8.97 6.11
C THR A 40 1.24 9.18 5.84
N GLU A 41 0.77 8.95 4.62
CA GLU A 41 -0.65 9.02 4.25
C GLU A 41 -1.45 7.95 5.00
N ALA A 42 -0.95 6.71 5.01
CA ALA A 42 -1.63 5.59 5.66
C ALA A 42 -1.78 5.76 7.18
N ILE A 43 -0.70 6.15 7.87
CA ILE A 43 -0.75 6.34 9.33
C ILE A 43 -1.49 7.61 9.77
N SER A 44 -1.69 8.57 8.86
CA SER A 44 -2.47 9.79 9.11
C SER A 44 -3.98 9.61 8.91
N LEU A 45 -4.42 8.44 8.41
CA LEU A 45 -5.85 8.16 8.27
C LEU A 45 -6.56 8.25 9.63
N ARG A 46 -7.72 8.91 9.64
CA ARG A 46 -8.65 8.95 10.77
C ARG A 46 -9.78 7.95 10.52
N ASN A 47 -10.56 7.67 11.56
CA ASN A 47 -11.72 6.77 11.41
C ASN A 47 -12.70 7.26 10.35
N MET A 48 -12.95 8.57 10.27
CA MET A 48 -13.85 9.17 9.29
C MET A 48 -13.33 9.11 7.84
N ASP A 49 -12.04 8.86 7.65
CA ASP A 49 -11.42 8.76 6.32
C ASP A 49 -11.57 7.36 5.70
N VAL A 50 -12.08 6.37 6.47
CA VAL A 50 -12.25 4.97 6.06
C VAL A 50 -13.73 4.66 5.87
N ASP A 51 -14.21 4.74 4.63
CA ASP A 51 -15.61 4.43 4.27
C ASP A 51 -15.72 3.00 3.70
N LEU A 52 -16.00 2.05 4.59
CA LEU A 52 -16.18 0.65 4.20
C LEU A 52 -17.51 0.36 3.51
N LYS A 53 -18.48 1.27 3.58
CA LYS A 53 -19.75 1.12 2.84
C LYS A 53 -19.55 1.38 1.37
N ARG A 54 -18.80 2.42 1.03
CA ARG A 54 -18.47 2.80 -0.35
C ARG A 54 -17.20 2.13 -0.89
N ASN A 55 -16.46 1.41 -0.04
CA ASN A 55 -15.16 0.82 -0.35
C ASN A 55 -14.13 1.85 -0.82
N ILE A 56 -14.02 2.97 -0.09
CA ILE A 56 -13.08 4.05 -0.39
C ILE A 56 -12.35 4.53 0.87
N LEU A 57 -11.13 5.04 0.65
CA LEU A 57 -10.37 5.81 1.62
C LEU A 57 -10.28 7.26 1.13
N LYS A 58 -10.47 8.21 2.03
CA LYS A 58 -10.17 9.63 1.79
C LYS A 58 -8.73 9.88 2.23
N VAL A 59 -7.90 10.32 1.32
CA VAL A 59 -6.46 10.50 1.57
C VAL A 59 -6.08 11.95 1.31
N GLY A 60 -5.21 12.51 2.15
CA GLY A 60 -4.76 13.90 2.00
C GLY A 60 -5.57 14.92 2.81
N THR A 61 -6.57 14.48 3.57
CA THR A 61 -7.47 15.36 4.37
C THR A 61 -6.79 16.04 5.56
N TRP A 62 -5.57 15.65 5.89
CA TRP A 62 -4.83 16.18 7.03
C TRP A 62 -3.80 17.24 6.61
N ASN A 63 -3.83 18.42 7.25
CA ASN A 63 -2.95 19.58 7.00
C ASN A 63 -1.45 19.36 7.30
N GLY A 64 -0.93 18.17 7.25
CA GLY A 64 0.49 17.84 7.51
C GLY A 64 1.15 17.01 6.43
N THR A 65 0.43 16.59 5.40
CA THR A 65 1.02 15.83 4.30
C THR A 65 1.68 16.79 3.31
N LYS A 66 3.01 16.85 3.32
CA LYS A 66 3.78 17.51 2.25
C LYS A 66 3.26 17.03 0.89
N ASN A 67 2.61 17.89 0.14
CA ASN A 67 2.05 17.65 -1.20
C ASN A 67 0.74 16.84 -1.30
N GLY A 68 -0.07 16.75 -0.23
CA GLY A 68 -1.31 15.97 -0.24
C GLY A 68 -2.48 16.71 -0.88
N GLU A 69 -2.70 16.51 -2.16
CA GLU A 69 -4.01 16.75 -2.75
C GLU A 69 -4.97 15.68 -2.21
N GLU A 70 -6.17 16.11 -1.80
CA GLU A 70 -7.22 15.18 -1.39
C GLU A 70 -7.57 14.28 -2.56
N ARG A 71 -7.62 12.97 -2.30
CA ARG A 71 -8.05 11.99 -3.28
C ARG A 71 -8.82 10.84 -2.64
N LEU A 72 -9.65 10.22 -3.43
CA LEU A 72 -10.36 8.99 -3.07
C LEU A 72 -9.56 7.80 -3.61
N VAL A 73 -9.28 6.84 -2.74
CA VAL A 73 -8.57 5.61 -3.10
C VAL A 73 -9.52 4.44 -2.91
N PRO A 74 -9.87 3.70 -3.99
CA PRO A 74 -10.73 2.53 -3.89
C PRO A 74 -10.02 1.40 -3.16
N ILE A 75 -10.79 0.59 -2.43
CA ILE A 75 -10.31 -0.62 -1.76
C ILE A 75 -11.04 -1.85 -2.29
N CYS A 76 -10.30 -2.94 -2.48
CA CYS A 76 -10.86 -4.22 -2.86
C CYS A 76 -11.52 -4.92 -1.68
N ASN A 77 -12.39 -5.92 -1.96
CA ASN A 77 -13.11 -6.68 -0.93
C ASN A 77 -12.16 -7.35 0.08
N THR A 78 -11.06 -7.93 -0.39
CA THR A 78 -10.07 -8.57 0.49
C THR A 78 -9.44 -7.58 1.47
N LEU A 79 -9.14 -6.34 1.02
CA LEU A 79 -8.65 -5.30 1.93
C LEU A 79 -9.73 -4.86 2.90
N LYS A 80 -10.98 -4.69 2.42
CA LYS A 80 -12.13 -4.38 3.28
C LYS A 80 -12.27 -5.36 4.44
N GLU A 81 -12.22 -6.66 4.17
CA GLU A 81 -12.30 -7.70 5.20
C GLU A 81 -11.16 -7.57 6.24
N ASN A 82 -9.94 -7.28 5.78
CA ASN A 82 -8.82 -7.05 6.69
C ASN A 82 -9.00 -5.79 7.55
N LEU A 83 -9.55 -4.71 6.98
CA LEU A 83 -9.87 -3.49 7.71
C LEU A 83 -10.98 -3.74 8.75
N GLN A 84 -12.02 -4.49 8.38
CA GLN A 84 -13.11 -4.87 9.30
C GLN A 84 -12.58 -5.70 10.47
N ARG A 85 -11.71 -6.68 10.19
CA ARG A 85 -11.05 -7.50 11.22
C ARG A 85 -10.21 -6.64 12.15
N PHE A 86 -9.45 -5.69 11.62
CA PHE A 86 -8.67 -4.75 12.42
C PHE A 86 -9.56 -3.88 13.30
N ILE A 87 -10.65 -3.32 12.75
CA ILE A 87 -11.62 -2.52 13.51
C ILE A 87 -12.22 -3.37 14.65
N TYR A 88 -12.56 -4.61 14.40
CA TYR A 88 -13.09 -5.53 15.40
C TYR A 88 -12.08 -5.74 16.55
N TYR A 89 -10.84 -6.13 16.27
CA TYR A 89 -9.82 -6.31 17.32
C TYR A 89 -9.50 -5.02 18.05
N ARG A 90 -9.46 -3.91 17.33
CA ARG A 90 -9.23 -2.60 17.91
C ARG A 90 -10.35 -2.22 18.89
N SER A 91 -11.61 -2.52 18.57
CA SER A 91 -12.77 -2.20 19.41
C SER A 91 -12.77 -2.92 20.76
N MET A 92 -12.01 -4.00 20.89
CA MET A 92 -11.84 -4.73 22.15
C MET A 92 -10.85 -4.05 23.12
N LEU A 93 -10.11 -3.04 22.67
CA LEU A 93 -9.21 -2.30 23.55
C LEU A 93 -10.02 -1.40 24.51
N PRO A 94 -9.63 -1.34 25.80
CA PRO A 94 -10.33 -0.51 26.81
C PRO A 94 -10.00 0.98 26.64
N ILE A 95 -10.30 1.53 25.45
CA ILE A 95 -9.99 2.92 25.09
C ILE A 95 -11.30 3.66 24.82
N LYS A 96 -11.61 4.62 25.67
CA LYS A 96 -12.82 5.44 25.52
C LYS A 96 -12.78 6.25 24.22
N GLY A 97 -13.88 6.26 23.46
CA GLY A 97 -14.02 7.03 22.22
C GLY A 97 -13.12 6.51 21.09
N ILE A 98 -12.75 5.23 21.07
CA ILE A 98 -11.87 4.64 20.07
C ILE A 98 -12.41 4.74 18.64
N SER A 99 -13.74 4.81 18.49
CA SER A 99 -14.44 4.91 17.20
C SER A 99 -14.75 6.35 16.79
N ASP A 100 -14.34 7.36 17.57
CA ASP A 100 -14.59 8.77 17.23
C ASP A 100 -13.93 9.08 15.87
N GLY A 101 -14.66 9.79 15.00
CA GLY A 101 -14.27 10.07 13.63
C GLY A 101 -12.89 10.71 13.48
N GLU A 102 -12.56 11.66 14.36
CA GLU A 102 -11.29 12.40 14.32
C GLU A 102 -10.09 11.61 14.86
N ARG A 103 -10.33 10.48 15.52
CA ARG A 103 -9.21 9.68 16.04
C ARG A 103 -8.42 8.98 14.94
N PRO A 104 -7.10 8.79 15.19
CA PRO A 104 -6.26 8.01 14.28
C PRO A 104 -6.84 6.62 14.03
N PHE A 105 -6.86 6.21 12.76
CA PHE A 105 -7.32 4.86 12.40
C PHE A 105 -6.35 3.80 12.90
N PHE A 106 -5.05 3.96 12.62
CA PHE A 106 -4.00 3.05 13.08
C PHE A 106 -3.45 3.49 14.43
N ILE A 107 -3.75 2.71 15.45
CA ILE A 107 -3.34 2.97 16.83
C ILE A 107 -2.50 1.82 17.42
N LYS A 108 -1.74 2.15 18.44
CA LYS A 108 -1.05 1.22 19.32
C LYS A 108 -2.00 0.67 20.40
N LEU A 109 -1.56 -0.31 21.17
CA LEU A 109 -2.38 -0.91 22.24
C LEU A 109 -2.78 0.10 23.33
N ASN A 110 -2.03 1.20 23.50
CA ASN A 110 -2.37 2.29 24.42
C ASN A 110 -3.29 3.38 23.82
N GLY A 111 -3.76 3.21 22.57
CA GLY A 111 -4.62 4.15 21.87
C GLY A 111 -3.93 5.32 21.18
N THR A 112 -2.61 5.46 21.30
CA THR A 112 -1.88 6.51 20.58
C THR A 112 -1.63 6.12 19.12
N ALA A 113 -1.49 7.12 18.24
CA ALA A 113 -1.24 6.89 16.82
C ALA A 113 0.04 6.06 16.58
N VAL A 114 0.01 5.24 15.54
CA VAL A 114 1.21 4.57 15.02
C VAL A 114 2.10 5.61 14.35
N SER A 115 3.39 5.64 14.69
CA SER A 115 4.37 6.51 14.05
C SER A 115 5.08 5.79 12.90
N SER A 116 5.67 6.57 11.98
CA SER A 116 6.52 6.02 10.91
C SER A 116 7.67 5.19 11.48
N GLN A 117 8.28 5.62 12.58
CA GLN A 117 9.36 4.89 13.25
C GLN A 117 8.90 3.52 13.77
N ASN A 118 7.69 3.46 14.36
CA ASN A 118 7.10 2.18 14.76
C ASN A 118 6.90 1.26 13.55
N ALA A 119 6.34 1.79 12.48
CA ALA A 119 6.13 1.02 11.25
C ALA A 119 7.45 0.51 10.68
N TYR A 120 8.47 1.36 10.50
CA TYR A 120 9.78 0.95 9.98
C TYR A 120 10.46 -0.12 10.83
N ARG A 121 10.40 -0.01 12.17
CA ARG A 121 10.97 -1.02 13.09
C ARG A 121 10.34 -2.39 12.87
N TRP A 122 9.00 -2.46 12.79
CA TRP A 122 8.28 -3.70 12.59
C TRP A 122 8.43 -4.27 11.18
N PHE A 123 8.44 -3.41 10.16
CA PHE A 123 8.74 -3.84 8.79
C PHE A 123 10.12 -4.49 8.68
N LYS A 124 11.15 -3.86 9.25
CA LYS A 124 12.51 -4.43 9.28
C LYS A 124 12.52 -5.81 9.94
N LYS A 125 11.83 -5.96 11.09
CA LYS A 125 11.72 -7.23 11.78
C LYS A 125 11.04 -8.31 10.93
N ILE A 126 9.94 -7.96 10.25
CA ILE A 126 9.20 -8.88 9.38
C ILE A 126 10.06 -9.29 8.18
N TYR A 127 10.70 -8.35 7.50
CA TYR A 127 11.58 -8.65 6.37
C TYR A 127 12.74 -9.57 6.76
N THR A 128 13.36 -9.34 7.92
CA THR A 128 14.41 -10.22 8.43
C THR A 128 13.88 -11.65 8.65
N LYS A 129 12.66 -11.81 9.16
CA LYS A 129 12.03 -13.13 9.35
C LYS A 129 11.71 -13.83 8.03
N CYS A 130 11.40 -13.06 6.98
CA CYS A 130 11.22 -13.57 5.61
C CYS A 130 12.55 -13.87 4.89
N GLY A 131 13.69 -13.80 5.57
CA GLY A 131 15.01 -14.00 4.94
C GLY A 131 15.44 -12.87 4.00
N ILE A 132 14.70 -11.75 3.97
CA ILE A 132 15.02 -10.60 3.13
C ILE A 132 16.07 -9.75 3.84
N ALA A 133 17.33 -9.87 3.37
CA ALA A 133 18.46 -9.21 4.01
C ALA A 133 18.40 -7.68 3.90
N TYR A 134 18.58 -7.00 5.03
CA TYR A 134 18.80 -5.55 5.04
C TYR A 134 20.26 -5.25 4.74
N ARG A 135 20.53 -4.65 3.57
CA ARG A 135 21.88 -4.34 3.08
C ARG A 135 22.32 -2.88 3.33
N GLY A 136 21.68 -2.19 4.30
CA GLY A 136 21.97 -0.79 4.61
C GLY A 136 20.89 0.18 4.11
N GLU A 137 21.02 1.47 4.45
CA GLU A 137 19.97 2.48 4.22
C GLU A 137 19.58 2.68 2.74
N ARG A 138 20.51 2.41 1.81
CA ARG A 138 20.27 2.59 0.36
C ARG A 138 20.00 1.28 -0.40
N PHE A 139 20.27 0.12 0.22
CA PHE A 139 20.23 -1.20 -0.46
C PHE A 139 19.37 -2.24 0.26
N GLY A 140 18.59 -1.83 1.26
CA GLY A 140 17.69 -2.72 1.97
C GLY A 140 16.23 -2.53 1.58
N PRO A 141 15.37 -3.53 1.87
CA PRO A 141 13.93 -3.40 1.65
C PRO A 141 13.38 -2.28 2.53
N ARG A 142 12.59 -1.42 1.92
CA ARG A 142 11.95 -0.27 2.57
C ARG A 142 10.45 -0.42 2.54
N VAL A 143 9.76 0.23 3.47
CA VAL A 143 8.29 0.31 3.45
C VAL A 143 7.76 0.84 2.12
N HIS A 144 8.50 1.76 1.49
CA HIS A 144 8.13 2.35 0.20
C HIS A 144 8.14 1.33 -0.96
N ASP A 145 8.91 0.25 -0.82
CA ASP A 145 8.99 -0.78 -1.86
C ASP A 145 7.67 -1.56 -1.98
N LEU A 146 6.81 -1.59 -0.95
CA LEU A 146 5.45 -2.11 -1.06
C LEU A 146 4.62 -1.34 -2.10
N ARG A 147 4.82 -0.02 -2.18
CA ARG A 147 4.17 0.82 -3.19
C ARG A 147 4.70 0.54 -4.59
N HIS A 148 6.03 0.34 -4.74
CA HIS A 148 6.62 -0.07 -6.01
C HIS A 148 6.09 -1.44 -6.43
N THR A 149 6.06 -2.40 -5.51
CA THR A 149 5.52 -3.74 -5.76
C THR A 149 4.05 -3.70 -6.17
N MET A 150 3.22 -2.91 -5.48
CA MET A 150 1.82 -2.72 -5.87
C MET A 150 1.69 -2.18 -7.29
N ALA A 151 2.47 -1.14 -7.61
CA ALA A 151 2.39 -0.49 -8.91
C ALA A 151 2.78 -1.45 -10.05
N THR A 152 3.90 -2.19 -9.91
CA THR A 152 4.35 -3.18 -10.90
C THR A 152 3.38 -4.34 -11.03
N HIS A 153 2.86 -4.89 -9.92
CA HIS A 153 1.88 -5.97 -9.94
C HIS A 153 0.55 -5.52 -10.57
N SER A 154 0.07 -4.31 -10.27
CA SER A 154 -1.16 -3.78 -10.84
C SER A 154 -1.01 -3.56 -12.34
N LEU A 155 0.11 -2.99 -12.77
CA LEU A 155 0.38 -2.75 -14.19
C LEU A 155 0.52 -4.08 -14.96
N ALA A 156 1.27 -5.04 -14.41
CA ALA A 156 1.40 -6.37 -15.00
C ALA A 156 0.04 -7.08 -15.14
N LYS A 157 -0.81 -6.96 -14.11
CA LYS A 157 -2.17 -7.53 -14.16
C LYS A 157 -3.01 -6.90 -15.27
N LEU A 158 -3.04 -5.56 -15.34
CA LEU A 158 -3.81 -4.84 -16.37
C LEU A 158 -3.36 -5.22 -17.78
N ILE A 159 -2.05 -5.31 -18.03
CA ILE A 159 -1.51 -5.72 -19.33
C ILE A 159 -1.91 -7.17 -19.65
N ARG A 160 -1.87 -8.08 -18.67
CA ARG A 160 -2.33 -9.48 -18.88
C ARG A 160 -3.80 -9.58 -19.22
N GLU A 161 -4.62 -8.69 -18.66
CA GLU A 161 -6.06 -8.57 -18.95
C GLU A 161 -6.35 -7.83 -20.26
N GLY A 162 -5.31 -7.40 -21.01
CA GLY A 162 -5.43 -6.75 -22.31
C GLY A 162 -5.73 -5.24 -22.24
N VAL A 163 -5.58 -4.64 -21.08
CA VAL A 163 -5.72 -3.18 -20.94
C VAL A 163 -4.50 -2.49 -21.53
N ASP A 164 -4.74 -1.49 -22.37
CA ASP A 164 -3.69 -0.64 -22.95
C ASP A 164 -2.88 0.04 -21.84
N ILE A 165 -1.56 -0.02 -21.95
CA ILE A 165 -0.65 0.54 -20.95
C ILE A 165 -0.81 2.07 -20.82
N TYR A 166 -1.10 2.77 -21.92
CA TYR A 166 -1.31 4.22 -21.92
C TYR A 166 -2.62 4.60 -21.23
N ALA A 167 -3.63 3.71 -21.27
CA ALA A 167 -4.86 3.89 -20.50
C ALA A 167 -4.66 3.53 -19.01
N ALA A 168 -3.82 2.55 -18.72
CA ALA A 168 -3.54 2.09 -17.36
C ALA A 168 -2.70 3.10 -16.55
N LEU A 169 -1.75 3.78 -17.17
CA LEU A 169 -0.83 4.71 -16.49
C LEU A 169 -1.53 5.88 -15.80
N PRO A 170 -2.48 6.62 -16.42
CA PRO A 170 -3.21 7.69 -15.76
C PRO A 170 -4.01 7.20 -14.56
N LEU A 171 -4.63 6.02 -14.64
CA LEU A 171 -5.38 5.42 -13.54
C LEU A 171 -4.45 5.10 -12.36
N LEU A 172 -3.33 4.46 -12.65
CA LEU A 172 -2.31 4.15 -11.64
C LEU A 172 -1.74 5.43 -11.03
N SER A 173 -1.44 6.44 -11.84
CA SER A 173 -0.94 7.75 -11.41
C SER A 173 -1.91 8.43 -10.43
N ALA A 174 -3.20 8.43 -10.75
CA ALA A 174 -4.26 8.99 -9.91
C ALA A 174 -4.36 8.25 -8.56
N CYS A 175 -4.38 6.92 -8.57
CA CYS A 175 -4.40 6.11 -7.35
C CYS A 175 -3.18 6.37 -6.46
N LEU A 176 -2.00 6.47 -7.07
CA LEU A 176 -0.76 6.74 -6.35
C LEU A 176 -0.66 8.20 -5.87
N GLY A 177 -1.41 9.13 -6.45
CA GLY A 177 -1.27 10.56 -6.17
C GLY A 177 0.08 11.10 -6.63
N HIS A 178 0.45 10.81 -7.88
CA HIS A 178 1.58 11.42 -8.54
C HIS A 178 1.16 12.73 -9.20
N LYS A 179 2.00 13.77 -9.07
CA LYS A 179 1.75 15.07 -9.70
C LYS A 179 2.03 15.08 -11.21
N SER A 180 2.77 14.08 -11.70
CA SER A 180 3.08 13.93 -13.11
C SER A 180 3.07 12.48 -13.52
N LEU A 181 2.67 12.21 -14.77
CA LEU A 181 2.73 10.88 -15.38
C LEU A 181 4.16 10.34 -15.45
N HIS A 182 5.15 11.22 -15.65
CA HIS A 182 6.57 10.85 -15.69
C HIS A 182 7.02 10.08 -14.44
N ALA A 183 6.48 10.44 -13.25
CA ALA A 183 6.76 9.67 -12.03
C ALA A 183 6.19 8.24 -12.08
N THR A 184 5.19 8.00 -12.92
CA THR A 184 4.54 6.68 -13.10
C THR A 184 5.18 5.88 -14.22
N GLU A 185 5.76 6.53 -15.24
CA GLU A 185 6.45 5.87 -16.36
C GLU A 185 7.60 4.96 -15.92
N GLY A 186 8.28 5.31 -14.81
CA GLY A 186 9.29 4.45 -14.23
C GLY A 186 8.79 3.04 -13.89
N TYR A 187 7.50 2.89 -13.58
CA TYR A 187 6.91 1.58 -13.31
C TYR A 187 6.72 0.72 -14.57
N VAL A 188 6.57 1.32 -15.74
CA VAL A 188 6.54 0.57 -17.02
C VAL A 188 7.85 -0.18 -17.18
N ARG A 189 8.98 0.52 -17.02
CA ARG A 189 10.30 -0.09 -17.13
C ARG A 189 10.52 -1.18 -16.09
N LEU A 190 10.13 -0.93 -14.84
CA LEU A 190 10.22 -1.92 -13.76
C LEU A 190 9.35 -3.14 -14.07
N THR A 191 8.11 -2.93 -14.54
CA THR A 191 7.20 -4.02 -14.90
C THR A 191 7.76 -4.87 -16.03
N CYS A 192 8.31 -4.25 -17.07
CA CYS A 192 8.95 -4.98 -18.16
C CYS A 192 10.20 -5.76 -17.72
N ASN A 193 10.96 -5.23 -16.77
CA ASN A 193 12.12 -5.95 -16.22
C ASN A 193 11.71 -7.15 -15.35
N GLU A 194 10.65 -6.99 -14.55
CA GLU A 194 10.13 -8.05 -13.67
C GLU A 194 9.34 -9.12 -14.44
N TYR A 195 8.71 -8.73 -15.53
CA TYR A 195 7.82 -9.56 -16.36
C TYR A 195 8.19 -9.44 -17.85
N PRO A 196 9.33 -10.02 -18.30
CA PRO A 196 9.78 -9.88 -19.68
C PRO A 196 8.78 -10.36 -20.73
N GLU A 197 7.93 -11.34 -20.38
CA GLU A 197 6.88 -11.85 -21.26
C GLU A 197 5.84 -10.80 -21.66
N LEU A 198 5.75 -9.70 -20.91
CA LEU A 198 4.82 -8.59 -21.22
C LEU A 198 5.37 -7.65 -22.30
N LEU A 199 6.69 -7.68 -22.57
CA LEU A 199 7.31 -6.88 -23.64
C LEU A 199 6.76 -7.24 -25.01
N GLU A 200 6.54 -8.53 -25.28
CA GLU A 200 5.97 -9.00 -26.54
C GLU A 200 4.55 -8.48 -26.77
N LYS A 201 3.73 -8.43 -25.70
CA LYS A 201 2.38 -7.85 -25.76
C LYS A 201 2.41 -6.35 -25.99
N CYS A 202 3.36 -5.62 -25.41
CA CYS A 202 3.54 -4.19 -25.64
C CYS A 202 4.09 -3.89 -27.05
N SER A 203 4.97 -4.75 -27.58
CA SER A 203 5.54 -4.60 -28.92
C SER A 203 4.54 -4.95 -30.04
N SER A 204 3.58 -5.85 -29.77
CA SER A 204 2.51 -6.16 -30.76
C SER A 204 1.62 -4.96 -31.03
N LEU A 205 1.44 -4.05 -30.06
CA LEU A 205 0.75 -2.78 -30.26
C LEU A 205 1.53 -1.85 -31.20
N ASN A 206 2.86 -1.82 -31.12
CA ASN A 206 3.71 -1.05 -32.02
C ASN A 206 3.65 -1.57 -33.46
N ASN A 207 3.52 -2.87 -33.66
CA ASN A 207 3.37 -3.49 -34.99
C ASN A 207 2.05 -3.11 -35.68
N PHE A 208 1.04 -2.66 -34.93
CA PHE A 208 -0.22 -2.17 -35.46
C PHE A 208 -0.13 -0.71 -35.96
N ILE A 209 0.79 0.07 -35.39
CA ILE A 209 0.96 1.52 -35.70
C ILE A 209 1.92 1.71 -36.89
N TYR A 210 2.91 0.83 -37.06
CA TYR A 210 3.82 0.90 -38.20
C TYR A 210 3.33 -0.01 -39.34
N PRO A 211 2.98 0.57 -40.52
CA PRO A 211 2.61 -0.25 -41.66
C PRO A 211 3.77 -1.16 -42.04
N GLN A 212 3.50 -2.46 -42.04
CA GLN A 212 4.46 -3.45 -42.51
C GLN A 212 4.81 -3.12 -43.96
N LYS A 213 6.09 -2.88 -44.25
CA LYS A 213 6.57 -2.79 -45.63
C LYS A 213 6.25 -4.12 -46.33
N LYS A 214 5.42 -4.03 -47.38
CA LYS A 214 5.19 -5.13 -48.30
C LYS A 214 6.46 -5.46 -49.05
#